data_278104c471d2f04d27a353764a10c683
#
_entry.id   278104c471d2f04d27a353764a10c683
#
_cell.length_a   1.000
_cell.length_b   1.000
_cell.length_c   1.000
_cell.angle_alpha   90.00
_cell.angle_beta   90.00
_cell.angle_gamma   90.00
#
_symmetry.space_group_name_H-M   'P 1'
#
loop_
_entity.id
_entity.type
_entity.pdbx_description
1 polymer ?
#
loop_
_entity_poly.entity_id
_entity_poly.type
_entity_poly.pdbx_seq_one_letter_code
_entity_poly.pdbx_strand_id
1 'polypeptide(L)'
;AMSWIRTVIKNKLWDDLFVKRWTNASFLVCNDVEPTGYTVEEGPSSSTIKTRLLKESDLIEDGSPKKFIAYDNLNQCFCYYDAEACVWEGETYEAPTEGREMCGGWLPDPSPFNPAKDPALYGEFEVTLKDGTVSKVKPVWEYLCAQVEKYTPEYAAEITGASAEAIEQGCLAWATRIDPTMPNGGIHYQVAVDQCGNSIQTIRALSILEAICGCCDMPGCGRGGTFGNVSSSPVFLYPKSTGKH
;
A
#
# COMPACT_ATOMS: atom_id res chain seq x y z
N ALA A 1 3.78 8.64 -12.55
CA ALA A 1 3.39 8.04 -11.28
C ALA A 1 4.10 8.72 -10.09
N MET A 2 5.44 8.72 -10.02
CA MET A 2 6.17 9.27 -8.86
C MET A 2 5.82 10.74 -8.55
N SER A 3 5.68 11.58 -9.58
CA SER A 3 5.25 12.97 -9.40
C SER A 3 3.81 13.05 -8.85
N TRP A 4 2.93 12.17 -9.29
CA TRP A 4 1.57 12.12 -8.77
C TRP A 4 1.52 11.65 -7.30
N ILE A 5 2.34 10.65 -6.92
CA ILE A 5 2.47 10.24 -5.51
C ILE A 5 2.90 11.44 -4.66
N ARG A 6 3.91 12.19 -5.13
CA ARG A 6 4.34 13.43 -4.45
C ARG A 6 3.21 14.45 -4.34
N THR A 7 2.49 14.70 -5.42
CA THR A 7 1.36 15.66 -5.45
C THR A 7 0.25 15.25 -4.49
N VAL A 8 -0.11 13.96 -4.45
CA VAL A 8 -1.08 13.41 -3.49
C VAL A 8 -0.61 13.66 -2.05
N ILE A 9 0.65 13.37 -1.74
CA ILE A 9 1.21 13.57 -0.39
C ILE A 9 1.24 15.06 -0.03
N LYS A 10 1.73 15.91 -0.91
CA LYS A 10 1.84 17.35 -0.64
C LYS A 10 0.49 18.03 -0.41
N ASN A 11 -0.53 17.57 -1.11
CA ASN A 11 -1.88 18.11 -1.00
C ASN A 11 -2.77 17.35 0.00
N LYS A 12 -2.21 16.37 0.72
CA LYS A 12 -2.92 15.55 1.71
C LYS A 12 -4.17 14.87 1.13
N LEU A 13 -4.05 14.35 -0.07
CA LEU A 13 -5.13 13.69 -0.78
C LEU A 13 -5.15 12.16 -0.62
N TRP A 14 -4.29 11.62 0.24
CA TRP A 14 -4.30 10.19 0.52
C TRP A 14 -5.48 9.79 1.40
N ASP A 15 -5.89 8.53 1.29
CA ASP A 15 -6.88 7.94 2.17
C ASP A 15 -6.20 7.48 3.45
N ASP A 16 -6.31 8.27 4.51
CA ASP A 16 -5.61 8.03 5.78
C ASP A 16 -5.98 6.67 6.40
N LEU A 17 -7.27 6.36 6.42
CA LEU A 17 -7.76 5.12 6.98
C LEU A 17 -7.28 3.90 6.20
N PHE A 18 -7.40 3.96 4.87
CA PHE A 18 -6.94 2.89 4.01
C PHE A 18 -5.43 2.66 4.15
N VAL A 19 -4.66 3.74 4.11
CA VAL A 19 -3.19 3.67 4.22
C VAL A 19 -2.76 3.03 5.53
N LYS A 20 -3.36 3.42 6.64
CA LYS A 20 -3.04 2.88 7.96
C LYS A 20 -3.51 1.45 8.15
N ARG A 21 -4.61 1.07 7.54
CA ARG A 21 -5.23 -0.24 7.74
C ARG A 21 -4.73 -1.31 6.77
N TRP A 22 -4.53 -0.95 5.51
CA TRP A 22 -4.32 -1.92 4.46
C TRP A 22 -2.94 -1.87 3.81
N THR A 23 -2.06 -1.01 4.31
CA THR A 23 -0.68 -0.92 3.82
C THR A 23 0.31 -1.02 4.96
N ASN A 24 1.59 -1.20 4.63
CA ASN A 24 2.67 -1.20 5.60
C ASN A 24 3.22 0.21 5.89
N ALA A 25 2.50 1.25 5.51
CA ALA A 25 2.99 2.63 5.59
C ALA A 25 3.37 3.06 7.02
N SER A 26 2.65 2.57 8.02
CA SER A 26 2.90 2.88 9.43
C SER A 26 3.90 1.95 10.11
N PHE A 27 4.35 0.87 9.45
CA PHE A 27 5.31 -0.04 10.06
C PHE A 27 6.66 0.64 10.21
N LEU A 28 7.31 0.41 11.35
CA LEU A 28 8.58 1.05 11.67
C LEU A 28 9.75 0.33 10.99
N VAL A 29 10.63 1.12 10.42
CA VAL A 29 11.88 0.64 9.82
C VAL A 29 13.02 0.84 10.79
N CYS A 30 13.79 -0.21 11.04
CA CYS A 30 14.97 -0.18 11.88
C CYS A 30 16.21 -0.60 11.06
N ASN A 31 17.20 0.29 10.97
CA ASN A 31 18.40 0.00 10.22
C ASN A 31 19.38 -0.92 10.96
N ASP A 32 19.22 -1.05 12.26
CA ASP A 32 20.11 -1.83 13.14
C ASP A 32 19.70 -3.30 13.25
N VAL A 33 18.57 -3.70 12.63
CA VAL A 33 18.20 -5.10 12.54
C VAL A 33 18.63 -5.71 11.21
N GLU A 34 18.97 -7.00 11.22
CA GLU A 34 19.29 -7.73 10.01
C GLU A 34 18.06 -7.80 9.08
N PRO A 35 18.26 -7.58 7.77
CA PRO A 35 17.15 -7.68 6.83
C PRO A 35 16.58 -9.10 6.82
N THR A 36 15.40 -9.24 7.39
CA THR A 36 14.65 -10.48 7.39
C THR A 36 13.43 -10.33 6.49
N GLY A 37 13.04 -11.38 5.83
CA GLY A 37 11.93 -11.37 4.91
C GLY A 37 10.97 -12.50 5.17
N TYR A 38 9.89 -12.48 4.43
CA TYR A 38 8.98 -13.59 4.32
C TYR A 38 9.10 -14.17 2.91
N THR A 39 8.95 -15.46 2.81
CA THR A 39 8.90 -16.14 1.52
C THR A 39 7.50 -15.95 0.95
N VAL A 40 7.42 -15.35 -0.20
CA VAL A 40 6.19 -15.42 -1.01
C VAL A 40 6.12 -16.84 -1.53
N GLU A 41 5.00 -17.45 -1.30
CA GLU A 41 4.69 -18.89 -1.43
C GLU A 41 5.56 -19.74 -2.35
N GLU A 42 5.81 -20.98 -1.92
CA GLU A 42 6.59 -21.96 -2.64
C GLU A 42 6.02 -22.22 -4.03
N GLY A 43 6.79 -21.85 -5.03
CA GLY A 43 6.46 -22.05 -6.43
C GLY A 43 7.66 -21.66 -7.30
N PRO A 44 7.59 -21.84 -8.61
CA PRO A 44 8.68 -21.49 -9.50
C PRO A 44 9.05 -20.00 -9.50
N SER A 45 8.24 -19.19 -8.85
CA SER A 45 8.48 -17.76 -8.66
C SER A 45 8.67 -17.37 -7.20
N SER A 46 8.99 -18.32 -6.33
CA SER A 46 9.20 -18.02 -4.92
C SER A 46 10.36 -17.02 -4.75
N SER A 47 10.10 -15.96 -4.01
CA SER A 47 11.13 -14.96 -3.68
C SER A 47 11.03 -14.58 -2.22
N THR A 48 12.17 -14.46 -1.59
CA THR A 48 12.24 -13.91 -0.23
C THR A 48 12.40 -12.40 -0.32
N ILE A 49 11.40 -11.68 0.16
CA ILE A 49 11.46 -10.23 0.26
C ILE A 49 12.13 -9.88 1.57
N LYS A 50 13.35 -9.38 1.48
CA LYS A 50 14.07 -8.92 2.67
C LYS A 50 13.67 -7.50 3.02
N THR A 51 13.43 -7.27 4.30
CA THR A 51 13.02 -5.98 4.84
C THR A 51 13.65 -5.72 6.20
N ARG A 52 13.79 -4.44 6.51
CA ARG A 52 14.18 -3.95 7.85
C ARG A 52 12.98 -3.47 8.65
N LEU A 53 11.78 -3.97 8.34
CA LEU A 53 10.60 -3.69 9.15
C LEU A 53 10.77 -4.30 10.54
N LEU A 54 10.54 -3.49 11.55
CA LEU A 54 10.67 -3.90 12.94
C LEU A 54 9.56 -4.86 13.32
N LYS A 55 9.94 -5.93 13.98
CA LYS A 55 9.05 -7.01 14.43
C LYS A 55 9.15 -7.20 15.93
N GLU A 56 8.13 -7.82 16.51
CA GLU A 56 8.14 -8.16 17.93
C GLU A 56 9.36 -9.01 18.31
N SER A 57 9.76 -9.94 17.44
CA SER A 57 10.97 -10.77 17.63
C SER A 57 12.29 -9.99 17.65
N ASP A 58 12.29 -8.73 17.25
CA ASP A 58 13.47 -7.88 17.34
C ASP A 58 13.57 -7.18 18.70
N LEU A 59 12.45 -7.06 19.41
CA LEU A 59 12.37 -6.41 20.72
C LEU A 59 12.36 -7.41 21.89
N ILE A 60 11.72 -8.56 21.69
CA ILE A 60 11.47 -9.54 22.75
C ILE A 60 12.02 -10.89 22.31
N GLU A 61 12.69 -11.62 23.22
CA GLU A 61 13.36 -12.90 22.92
C GLU A 61 12.39 -13.93 22.29
N ASP A 62 11.19 -14.07 22.87
CA ASP A 62 10.17 -14.99 22.39
C ASP A 62 9.12 -14.30 21.50
N GLY A 63 9.44 -13.13 20.98
CA GLY A 63 8.53 -12.33 20.14
C GLY A 63 8.22 -12.97 18.79
N SER A 64 7.04 -12.71 18.28
CA SER A 64 6.59 -13.23 16.99
C SER A 64 7.30 -12.54 15.81
N PRO A 65 7.84 -13.29 14.86
CA PRO A 65 8.39 -12.72 13.62
C PRO A 65 7.30 -12.26 12.63
N LYS A 66 6.03 -12.51 12.95
CA LYS A 66 4.89 -12.14 12.11
C LYS A 66 4.14 -10.91 12.62
N LYS A 67 4.53 -10.38 13.77
CA LYS A 67 3.94 -9.16 14.31
C LYS A 67 4.84 -7.98 14.00
N PHE A 68 4.33 -7.05 13.20
CA PHE A 68 5.00 -5.80 12.84
C PHE A 68 4.65 -4.71 13.83
N ILE A 69 5.57 -3.76 14.00
CA ILE A 69 5.47 -2.72 15.01
C ILE A 69 5.19 -1.38 14.36
N ALA A 70 4.28 -0.63 14.96
CA ALA A 70 4.00 0.76 14.67
C ALA A 70 3.90 1.57 15.98
N TYR A 71 3.82 2.88 15.87
CA TYR A 71 3.53 3.73 17.00
C TYR A 71 2.07 4.21 16.92
N ASP A 72 1.33 4.02 18.01
CA ASP A 72 -0.07 4.41 18.12
C ASP A 72 -0.19 5.83 18.66
N ASN A 73 -0.63 6.77 17.85
CA ASN A 73 -0.82 8.16 18.25
C ASN A 73 -1.94 8.34 19.27
N LEU A 74 -2.94 7.45 19.25
CA LEU A 74 -4.08 7.53 20.14
C LEU A 74 -3.68 7.21 21.59
N ASN A 75 -2.92 6.13 21.74
CA ASN A 75 -2.50 5.65 23.05
C ASN A 75 -1.06 6.03 23.42
N GLN A 76 -0.33 6.66 22.52
CA GLN A 76 1.06 7.09 22.69
C GLN A 76 2.00 5.97 23.12
N CYS A 77 1.86 4.81 22.50
CA CYS A 77 2.67 3.63 22.75
C CYS A 77 2.91 2.83 21.46
N PHE A 78 3.84 1.89 21.51
CA PHE A 78 4.00 0.94 20.42
C PHE A 78 2.82 0.00 20.37
N CYS A 79 2.41 -0.35 19.17
CA CYS A 79 1.34 -1.31 18.90
C CYS A 79 1.77 -2.31 17.83
N TYR A 80 1.05 -3.40 17.74
CA TYR A 80 1.40 -4.52 16.89
C TYR A 80 0.34 -4.78 15.83
N TYR A 81 0.81 -5.08 14.63
CA TYR A 81 -0.02 -5.63 13.55
C TYR A 81 0.31 -7.10 13.38
N ASP A 82 -0.65 -7.96 13.57
CA ASP A 82 -0.52 -9.40 13.37
C ASP A 82 -0.76 -9.72 11.89
N ALA A 83 0.31 -10.08 11.18
CA ALA A 83 0.23 -10.39 9.75
C ALA A 83 -0.44 -11.74 9.47
N GLU A 84 -0.57 -12.62 10.46
CA GLU A 84 -1.27 -13.89 10.30
C GLU A 84 -2.78 -13.73 10.46
N ALA A 85 -3.19 -12.94 11.44
CA ALA A 85 -4.59 -12.60 11.65
C ALA A 85 -5.07 -11.43 10.79
N CYS A 86 -4.14 -10.68 10.16
CA CYS A 86 -4.41 -9.50 9.36
C CYS A 86 -5.15 -8.38 10.12
N VAL A 87 -4.83 -8.19 11.39
CA VAL A 87 -5.46 -7.19 12.25
C VAL A 87 -4.47 -6.44 13.12
N TRP A 88 -4.82 -5.21 13.48
CA TRP A 88 -4.13 -4.50 14.54
C TRP A 88 -4.57 -5.03 15.91
N GLU A 89 -3.67 -5.02 16.86
CA GLU A 89 -3.96 -5.43 18.22
C GLU A 89 -5.14 -4.64 18.80
N GLY A 90 -6.16 -5.35 19.27
CA GLY A 90 -7.39 -4.77 19.80
C GLY A 90 -8.39 -4.28 18.75
N GLU A 91 -8.06 -4.43 17.45
CA GLU A 91 -9.00 -4.13 16.37
C GLU A 91 -10.05 -5.23 16.25
N THR A 92 -11.26 -4.83 15.96
CA THR A 92 -12.34 -5.75 15.61
C THR A 92 -12.70 -5.55 14.14
N TYR A 93 -12.85 -6.67 13.44
CA TYR A 93 -13.31 -6.70 12.06
C TYR A 93 -14.56 -7.53 11.96
N GLU A 94 -15.64 -6.90 11.53
CA GLU A 94 -16.88 -7.61 11.23
C GLU A 94 -16.97 -7.79 9.71
N ALA A 95 -17.15 -9.04 9.28
CA ALA A 95 -17.35 -9.32 7.88
C ALA A 95 -18.59 -8.56 7.35
N PRO A 96 -18.55 -8.07 6.10
CA PRO A 96 -19.68 -7.40 5.50
C PRO A 96 -20.93 -8.28 5.55
N THR A 97 -22.04 -7.67 5.89
CA THR A 97 -23.33 -8.36 5.90
C THR A 97 -23.86 -8.57 4.48
N GLU A 98 -24.86 -9.43 4.37
CA GLU A 98 -25.52 -9.80 3.12
C GLU A 98 -25.82 -8.60 2.21
N GLY A 99 -25.51 -8.71 0.93
CA GLY A 99 -25.66 -7.60 -0.03
C GLY A 99 -24.37 -6.81 -0.30
N ARG A 100 -23.41 -6.82 0.61
CA ARG A 100 -22.11 -6.18 0.41
C ARG A 100 -21.13 -7.08 -0.31
N GLU A 101 -21.29 -8.36 -0.16
CA GLU A 101 -20.50 -9.37 -0.85
C GLU A 101 -20.51 -9.20 -2.36
N MET A 102 -21.65 -8.80 -2.91
CA MET A 102 -21.83 -8.57 -4.33
C MET A 102 -21.02 -7.37 -4.85
N CYS A 103 -20.66 -6.45 -3.97
CA CYS A 103 -19.84 -5.29 -4.27
C CYS A 103 -18.40 -5.42 -3.79
N GLY A 104 -17.95 -6.64 -3.48
CA GLY A 104 -16.62 -6.86 -2.96
C GLY A 104 -16.39 -6.31 -1.56
N GLY A 105 -17.44 -6.10 -0.78
CA GLY A 105 -17.33 -5.62 0.59
C GLY A 105 -17.02 -4.13 0.74
N TRP A 106 -16.97 -3.40 -0.36
CA TRP A 106 -16.50 -2.02 -0.40
C TRP A 106 -17.60 -0.99 -0.56
N LEU A 107 -18.75 -1.26 -0.06
CA LEU A 107 -19.66 -0.14 0.17
C LEU A 107 -19.08 0.72 1.29
N PRO A 108 -19.13 2.03 1.14
CA PRO A 108 -18.59 2.96 2.11
C PRO A 108 -19.44 2.95 3.37
N ASP A 109 -19.31 1.89 4.10
CA ASP A 109 -19.83 1.84 5.44
C ASP A 109 -18.62 1.87 6.36
N PRO A 110 -18.50 2.88 7.18
CA PRO A 110 -17.42 3.00 8.11
C PRO A 110 -17.46 1.93 9.21
N SER A 111 -18.48 1.10 9.23
CA SER A 111 -18.68 0.16 10.32
C SER A 111 -17.99 -1.20 10.25
N PRO A 112 -17.34 -1.64 9.15
CA PRO A 112 -16.81 -3.00 9.12
C PRO A 112 -15.66 -3.27 10.06
N PHE A 113 -15.04 -2.26 10.61
CA PHE A 113 -14.07 -2.43 11.68
C PHE A 113 -14.05 -1.21 12.60
N ASN A 114 -13.71 -1.47 13.86
CA ASN A 114 -13.50 -0.40 14.82
C ASN A 114 -11.98 -0.22 15.01
N PRO A 115 -11.39 0.87 14.52
CA PRO A 115 -9.97 1.09 14.68
C PRO A 115 -9.66 1.38 16.15
N ALA A 116 -9.07 0.42 16.83
CA ALA A 116 -8.61 0.58 18.21
C ALA A 116 -7.30 1.36 18.29
N LYS A 117 -6.67 1.62 17.16
CA LYS A 117 -5.36 2.24 17.03
C LYS A 117 -5.36 3.34 15.99
N ASP A 118 -4.48 4.32 16.17
CA ASP A 118 -4.13 5.32 15.17
C ASP A 118 -2.64 5.24 14.83
N PRO A 119 -2.25 4.27 13.97
CA PRO A 119 -0.84 4.06 13.64
C PRO A 119 -0.23 5.30 12.98
N ALA A 120 0.92 5.73 13.50
CA ALA A 120 1.59 6.93 13.03
C ALA A 120 2.16 6.75 11.62
N LEU A 121 1.92 7.73 10.76
CA LEU A 121 2.59 7.85 9.47
C LEU A 121 3.86 8.70 9.54
N TYR A 122 3.98 9.53 10.56
CA TYR A 122 5.10 10.46 10.75
C TYR A 122 5.67 10.34 12.17
N GLY A 123 6.93 10.64 12.31
CA GLY A 123 7.64 10.70 13.58
C GLY A 123 8.91 9.85 13.62
N GLU A 124 9.80 10.20 14.53
CA GLU A 124 10.98 9.42 14.85
C GLU A 124 10.82 8.91 16.28
N PHE A 125 10.96 7.60 16.46
CA PHE A 125 10.77 6.94 17.74
C PHE A 125 12.02 6.20 18.15
N GLU A 126 12.22 6.03 19.44
CA GLU A 126 13.31 5.23 19.99
C GLU A 126 12.77 3.88 20.48
N VAL A 127 13.45 2.82 20.10
CA VAL A 127 13.14 1.45 20.53
C VAL A 127 14.39 0.81 21.12
N THR A 128 14.21 -0.04 22.11
CA THR A 128 15.30 -0.89 22.62
C THR A 128 15.15 -2.27 22.04
N LEU A 129 16.15 -2.71 21.29
CA LEU A 129 16.20 -4.05 20.73
C LEU A 129 16.50 -5.08 21.82
N LYS A 130 16.24 -6.35 21.55
CA LYS A 130 16.47 -7.45 22.50
C LYS A 130 17.93 -7.61 22.96
N ASP A 131 18.88 -7.13 22.16
CA ASP A 131 20.29 -7.11 22.50
C ASP A 131 20.69 -5.91 23.38
N GLY A 132 19.74 -5.05 23.72
CA GLY A 132 19.96 -3.83 24.50
C GLY A 132 20.33 -2.60 23.66
N THR A 133 20.45 -2.73 22.36
CA THR A 133 20.73 -1.60 21.46
C THR A 133 19.53 -0.65 21.41
N VAL A 134 19.77 0.64 21.62
CA VAL A 134 18.74 1.68 21.42
C VAL A 134 18.84 2.19 19.99
N SER A 135 17.76 2.07 19.25
CA SER A 135 17.71 2.43 17.84
C SER A 135 16.62 3.45 17.56
N LYS A 136 16.90 4.36 16.60
CA LYS A 136 15.91 5.29 16.08
C LYS A 136 15.21 4.69 14.88
N VAL A 137 13.89 4.77 14.90
CA VAL A 137 13.04 4.15 13.89
C VAL A 137 12.00 5.15 13.36
N LYS A 138 11.61 4.97 12.10
CA LYS A 138 10.61 5.80 11.42
C LYS A 138 9.63 4.93 10.65
N PRO A 139 8.39 5.42 10.45
CA PRO A 139 7.42 4.75 9.59
C PRO A 139 7.89 4.66 8.13
N VAL A 140 7.50 3.60 7.42
CA VAL A 140 7.73 3.44 5.97
C VAL A 140 7.24 4.65 5.19
N TRP A 141 6.16 5.28 5.63
CA TRP A 141 5.59 6.46 5.01
C TRP A 141 6.58 7.61 4.86
N GLU A 142 7.40 7.85 5.88
CA GLU A 142 8.43 8.91 5.81
C GLU A 142 9.49 8.61 4.76
N TYR A 143 9.86 7.34 4.60
CA TYR A 143 10.79 6.93 3.54
C TYR A 143 10.16 7.11 2.16
N LEU A 144 8.87 6.83 2.01
CA LEU A 144 8.15 7.12 0.76
C LEU A 144 8.13 8.63 0.48
N CYS A 145 7.81 9.45 1.47
CA CYS A 145 7.82 10.90 1.34
C CYS A 145 9.19 11.42 0.89
N ALA A 146 10.25 10.96 1.53
CA ALA A 146 11.62 11.35 1.17
C ALA A 146 11.99 10.88 -0.25
N GLN A 147 11.60 9.67 -0.63
CA GLN A 147 11.89 9.12 -1.94
C GLN A 147 11.21 9.90 -3.07
N VAL A 148 10.00 10.39 -2.85
CA VAL A 148 9.24 11.08 -3.90
C VAL A 148 9.53 12.58 -3.98
N GLU A 149 10.21 13.15 -3.01
CA GLU A 149 10.43 14.60 -2.91
C GLU A 149 11.07 15.22 -4.16
N LYS A 150 11.98 14.51 -4.78
CA LYS A 150 12.67 14.95 -6.00
C LYS A 150 11.80 14.92 -7.27
N TYR A 151 10.68 14.19 -7.23
CA TYR A 151 9.84 14.04 -8.42
C TYR A 151 8.77 15.13 -8.50
N THR A 152 9.22 16.38 -8.63
CA THR A 152 8.31 17.52 -8.82
C THR A 152 7.60 17.45 -10.17
N PRO A 153 6.49 18.16 -10.37
CA PRO A 153 5.85 18.28 -11.68
C PRO A 153 6.80 18.80 -12.77
N GLU A 154 7.69 19.75 -12.40
CA GLU A 154 8.70 20.32 -13.32
C GLU A 154 9.72 19.25 -13.74
N TYR A 155 10.25 18.49 -12.79
CA TYR A 155 11.15 17.39 -13.08
C TYR A 155 10.49 16.33 -13.96
N ALA A 156 9.22 16.03 -13.69
CA ALA A 156 8.48 15.10 -14.52
C ALA A 156 8.21 15.65 -15.92
N ALA A 157 8.01 16.97 -16.07
CA ALA A 157 7.82 17.64 -17.35
C ALA A 157 9.07 17.51 -18.25
N GLU A 158 10.26 17.68 -17.67
CA GLU A 158 11.52 17.50 -18.39
C GLU A 158 11.67 16.10 -18.98
N ILE A 159 11.19 15.08 -18.28
CA ILE A 159 11.32 13.69 -18.72
C ILE A 159 10.22 13.29 -19.70
N THR A 160 8.99 13.78 -19.48
CA THR A 160 7.82 13.29 -20.22
C THR A 160 7.44 14.17 -21.41
N GLY A 161 7.87 15.42 -21.42
CA GLY A 161 7.47 16.42 -22.41
C GLY A 161 6.07 17.00 -22.16
N ALA A 162 5.35 16.55 -21.14
CA ALA A 162 4.08 17.17 -20.74
C ALA A 162 4.37 18.40 -19.89
N SER A 163 3.50 19.42 -19.88
CA SER A 163 3.70 20.58 -19.01
C SER A 163 3.55 20.21 -17.53
N ALA A 164 4.32 20.87 -16.68
CA ALA A 164 4.24 20.67 -15.23
C ALA A 164 2.83 20.91 -14.69
N GLU A 165 2.18 21.96 -15.22
CA GLU A 165 0.79 22.29 -14.87
C GLU A 165 -0.18 21.16 -15.25
N ALA A 166 -0.08 20.60 -16.45
CA ALA A 166 -0.93 19.49 -16.87
C ALA A 166 -0.71 18.23 -16.01
N ILE A 167 0.54 17.96 -15.61
CA ILE A 167 0.87 16.84 -14.73
C ILE A 167 0.21 17.03 -13.36
N GLU A 168 0.31 18.21 -12.79
CA GLU A 168 -0.26 18.52 -11.49
C GLU A 168 -1.78 18.53 -11.52
N GLN A 169 -2.38 19.25 -12.46
CA GLN A 169 -3.83 19.34 -12.60
C GLN A 169 -4.47 17.98 -12.89
N GLY A 170 -3.85 17.17 -13.73
CA GLY A 170 -4.30 15.81 -13.97
C GLY A 170 -4.30 14.95 -12.70
N CYS A 171 -3.26 15.07 -11.85
CA CYS A 171 -3.23 14.41 -10.56
C CYS A 171 -4.33 14.91 -9.62
N LEU A 172 -4.46 16.21 -9.48
CA LEU A 172 -5.48 16.81 -8.61
C LEU A 172 -6.90 16.41 -9.05
N ALA A 173 -7.18 16.43 -10.34
CA ALA A 173 -8.48 16.02 -10.89
C ALA A 173 -8.77 14.53 -10.59
N TRP A 174 -7.76 13.68 -10.64
CA TRP A 174 -7.91 12.26 -10.37
C TRP A 174 -8.01 11.95 -8.87
N ALA A 175 -7.13 12.54 -8.04
CA ALA A 175 -7.00 12.21 -6.63
C ALA A 175 -8.00 12.95 -5.72
N THR A 176 -8.50 14.13 -6.13
CA THR A 176 -9.49 14.85 -5.33
C THR A 176 -10.83 14.18 -5.45
N ARG A 177 -11.28 13.55 -4.39
CA ARG A 177 -12.55 12.82 -4.39
C ARG A 177 -13.74 13.74 -4.65
N ILE A 178 -14.59 13.34 -5.59
CA ILE A 178 -15.90 13.97 -5.85
C ILE A 178 -16.87 13.51 -4.76
N ASP A 179 -16.90 12.21 -4.51
CA ASP A 179 -17.60 11.62 -3.37
C ASP A 179 -16.55 11.33 -2.28
N PRO A 180 -16.69 11.90 -1.06
CA PRO A 180 -15.72 11.69 0.01
C PRO A 180 -15.54 10.21 0.40
N THR A 181 -16.52 9.38 0.12
CA THR A 181 -16.54 7.98 0.53
C THR A 181 -15.91 7.03 -0.49
N MET A 182 -15.64 7.51 -1.70
CA MET A 182 -15.15 6.69 -2.79
C MET A 182 -14.05 7.40 -3.59
N PRO A 183 -13.02 6.69 -4.07
CA PRO A 183 -12.08 7.23 -5.04
C PRO A 183 -12.78 7.46 -6.39
N ASN A 184 -12.26 8.41 -7.16
CA ASN A 184 -12.86 8.74 -8.47
C ASN A 184 -12.65 7.65 -9.52
N GLY A 185 -11.73 6.75 -9.33
CA GLY A 185 -11.41 5.63 -10.21
C GLY A 185 -9.98 5.15 -10.05
N GLY A 186 -9.69 3.97 -10.54
CA GLY A 186 -8.38 3.37 -10.51
C GLY A 186 -7.54 3.61 -11.76
N ILE A 187 -6.38 2.98 -11.80
CA ILE A 187 -5.45 3.05 -12.91
C ILE A 187 -5.46 1.71 -13.63
N HIS A 188 -5.78 1.74 -14.90
CA HIS A 188 -5.69 0.57 -15.75
C HIS A 188 -4.51 0.70 -16.69
N TYR A 189 -3.69 -0.30 -16.75
CA TYR A 189 -2.56 -0.36 -17.67
C TYR A 189 -2.50 -1.69 -18.39
N GLN A 190 -1.86 -1.68 -19.54
CA GLN A 190 -1.72 -2.86 -20.38
C GLN A 190 -0.28 -3.04 -20.86
N VAL A 191 -0.11 -3.95 -21.76
CA VAL A 191 1.14 -4.48 -22.31
C VAL A 191 2.30 -3.48 -22.43
N ALA A 192 2.04 -2.24 -22.76
CA ALA A 192 3.09 -1.25 -22.92
C ALA A 192 3.90 -1.01 -21.64
N VAL A 193 3.25 -1.06 -20.49
CA VAL A 193 3.92 -0.90 -19.20
C VAL A 193 4.72 -2.15 -18.87
N ASP A 194 4.19 -3.33 -19.18
CA ASP A 194 4.81 -4.61 -18.88
C ASP A 194 6.05 -4.86 -19.75
N GLN A 195 6.10 -4.27 -20.93
CA GLN A 195 7.15 -4.52 -21.92
C GLN A 195 8.29 -3.49 -21.89
N CYS A 196 8.27 -2.53 -20.98
CA CYS A 196 9.37 -1.58 -20.88
C CYS A 196 10.47 -2.09 -19.93
N GLY A 197 11.69 -1.61 -20.11
CA GLY A 197 12.85 -2.10 -19.36
C GLY A 197 12.80 -1.90 -17.84
N ASN A 198 11.93 -1.00 -17.36
CA ASN A 198 11.71 -0.74 -15.95
C ASN A 198 10.27 -1.01 -15.51
N SER A 199 9.60 -1.94 -16.19
CA SER A 199 8.20 -2.30 -15.96
C SER A 199 7.87 -2.52 -14.50
N ILE A 200 8.64 -3.33 -13.80
CA ILE A 200 8.41 -3.65 -12.39
C ILE A 200 8.35 -2.39 -11.52
N GLN A 201 9.27 -1.46 -11.72
CA GLN A 201 9.32 -0.24 -10.94
C GLN A 201 8.15 0.69 -11.28
N THR A 202 7.78 0.72 -12.56
CA THR A 202 6.63 1.51 -13.02
C THR A 202 5.32 0.97 -12.42
N ILE A 203 5.12 -0.35 -12.50
CA ILE A 203 3.94 -1.01 -11.92
C ILE A 203 3.88 -0.79 -10.41
N ARG A 204 4.99 -0.94 -9.70
CA ARG A 204 5.05 -0.66 -8.27
C ARG A 204 4.65 0.78 -7.94
N ALA A 205 5.13 1.75 -8.72
CA ALA A 205 4.77 3.15 -8.52
C ALA A 205 3.27 3.40 -8.79
N LEU A 206 2.68 2.76 -9.79
CA LEU A 206 1.25 2.83 -10.04
C LEU A 206 0.45 2.19 -8.90
N SER A 207 0.86 1.01 -8.44
CA SER A 207 0.21 0.33 -7.32
C SER A 207 0.30 1.12 -6.00
N ILE A 208 1.43 1.78 -5.74
CA ILE A 208 1.57 2.67 -4.59
C ILE A 208 0.59 3.84 -4.70
N LEU A 209 0.49 4.44 -5.89
CA LEU A 209 -0.41 5.57 -6.12
C LEU A 209 -1.87 5.17 -5.88
N GLU A 210 -2.30 4.01 -6.38
CA GLU A 210 -3.63 3.49 -6.13
C GLU A 210 -3.85 3.19 -4.65
N ALA A 211 -2.88 2.56 -3.99
CA ALA A 211 -2.99 2.21 -2.58
C ALA A 211 -3.12 3.43 -1.68
N ILE A 212 -2.31 4.47 -1.90
CA ILE A 212 -2.40 5.67 -1.06
C ILE A 212 -3.70 6.46 -1.27
N CYS A 213 -4.34 6.32 -2.43
CA CYS A 213 -5.63 6.94 -2.71
C CYS A 213 -6.83 6.07 -2.32
N GLY A 214 -6.60 4.87 -1.77
CA GLY A 214 -7.65 3.95 -1.39
C GLY A 214 -8.38 3.32 -2.57
N CYS A 215 -7.70 3.21 -3.73
CA CYS A 215 -8.31 2.67 -4.94
C CYS A 215 -8.28 1.14 -5.03
N CYS A 216 -7.47 0.48 -4.22
CA CYS A 216 -7.34 -0.97 -4.31
C CYS A 216 -8.64 -1.68 -3.93
N ASP A 217 -9.09 -2.57 -4.79
CA ASP A 217 -10.31 -3.38 -4.60
C ASP A 217 -11.63 -2.61 -4.53
N MET A 218 -11.62 -1.33 -4.83
CA MET A 218 -12.84 -0.52 -4.89
C MET A 218 -13.58 -0.72 -6.22
N PRO A 219 -14.91 -0.64 -6.24
CA PRO A 219 -15.68 -0.68 -7.48
C PRO A 219 -15.20 0.39 -8.47
N GLY A 220 -14.95 -0.02 -9.71
CA GLY A 220 -14.44 0.89 -10.73
C GLY A 220 -12.94 1.17 -10.67
N CYS A 221 -12.25 0.63 -9.71
CA CYS A 221 -10.81 0.74 -9.56
C CYS A 221 -10.07 -0.51 -10.04
N GLY A 222 -8.79 -0.37 -10.32
CA GLY A 222 -7.95 -1.48 -10.77
C GLY A 222 -7.54 -2.40 -9.63
N ARG A 223 -7.32 -3.68 -9.97
CA ARG A 223 -6.69 -4.66 -9.09
C ARG A 223 -5.27 -4.97 -9.52
N GLY A 224 -4.62 -4.02 -10.15
CA GLY A 224 -3.32 -4.24 -10.77
C GLY A 224 -3.42 -4.42 -12.28
N GLY A 225 -2.40 -5.03 -12.86
CA GLY A 225 -2.32 -5.23 -14.30
C GLY A 225 -3.50 -6.01 -14.85
N THR A 226 -3.97 -5.57 -15.98
CA THR A 226 -5.04 -6.28 -16.62
C THR A 226 -4.49 -7.60 -17.16
N PHE A 227 -4.99 -8.67 -16.65
CA PHE A 227 -4.74 -9.97 -17.23
C PHE A 227 -5.24 -10.05 -18.67
N GLY A 228 -5.91 -9.02 -19.07
CA GLY A 228 -6.49 -8.97 -20.39
C GLY A 228 -5.57 -9.37 -21.49
N ASN A 229 -4.38 -9.02 -21.34
CA ASN A 229 -3.48 -9.30 -22.40
C ASN A 229 -2.98 -10.70 -22.42
N VAL A 230 -2.85 -11.19 -21.27
CA VAL A 230 -2.51 -12.55 -21.17
C VAL A 230 -3.57 -13.34 -21.73
N SER A 231 -4.54 -12.81 -21.54
CA SER A 231 -5.63 -13.32 -21.95
C SER A 231 -5.98 -13.16 -23.28
N SER A 232 -5.58 -12.25 -23.80
CA SER A 232 -5.69 -12.22 -25.20
C SER A 232 -5.27 -13.55 -25.67
N SER A 233 -4.69 -14.22 -24.84
CA SER A 233 -4.73 -15.60 -25.09
C SER A 233 -6.17 -16.06 -25.16
N PRO A 234 -6.41 -16.84 -26.10
CA PRO A 234 -7.68 -17.44 -26.37
C PRO A 234 -8.34 -18.04 -25.22
N VAL A 235 -7.51 -18.24 -24.29
CA VAL A 235 -7.94 -18.78 -23.15
C VAL A 235 -9.00 -18.12 -22.51
N PHE A 236 -8.92 -16.90 -22.64
CA PHE A 236 -9.86 -16.23 -22.04
C PHE A 236 -11.04 -16.48 -22.44
N LEU A 237 -10.79 -16.61 -23.35
CA LEU A 237 -11.71 -16.79 -24.13
C LEU A 237 -12.29 -18.08 -23.85
N TYR A 238 -11.71 -18.55 -23.66
CA TYR A 238 -12.01 -19.55 -23.66
C TYR A 238 -12.23 -20.29 -22.82
N PRO A 239 -11.91 -19.97 -22.05
CA PRO A 239 -12.37 -20.78 -21.04
C PRO A 239 -13.70 -21.13 -21.21
N LYS A 240 -14.29 -20.28 -21.44
CA LYS A 240 -15.42 -20.46 -21.65
C LYS A 240 -15.61 -21.05 -22.62
N SER A 241 -14.87 -20.58 -23.25
CA SER A 241 -14.85 -21.29 -24.45
C SER A 241 -14.83 -22.77 -24.26
N THR A 242 -14.41 -23.20 -23.23
CA THR A 242 -14.52 -24.59 -22.98
C THR A 242 -15.94 -25.02 -22.73
N GLY A 243 -16.78 -24.06 -22.67
CA GLY A 243 -18.18 -24.37 -22.53
C GLY A 243 -18.51 -25.21 -21.34
N LYS A 244 -17.56 -25.36 -20.55
CA LYS A 244 -17.74 -26.26 -19.45
C LYS A 244 -17.59 -25.56 -18.16
N HIS A 245 -18.20 -24.50 -18.16
CA HIS A 245 -18.12 -23.68 -17.00
C HIS A 245 -19.44 -23.53 -16.39
#